data_275203c418bfb1d360e0f01ac78bb7bf
#
_entry.id   275203c418bfb1d360e0f01ac78bb7bf
#
_cell.length_a   1.000
_cell.length_b   1.000
_cell.length_c   1.000
_cell.angle_alpha   90.00
_cell.angle_beta   90.00
_cell.angle_gamma   90.00
#
_symmetry.space_group_name_H-M   'P 1'
#
loop_
_entity.id
_entity.type
_entity.pdbx_description
1 polymer ?
#
loop_
_entity_poly.entity_id
_entity_poly.type
_entity_poly.pdbx_seq_one_letter_code
_entity_poly.pdbx_strand_id
1 'polypeptide(L)'
;MLAGNHKFIGFTFLITFQLLSFSIRSSAFLDNIFPTVTVTLINEASHSVYLKCGFDESGEYKGLQKMEPGDSITWSFVELIFPLRWCYIHIDEETYGAFWAFTVFLQCHDCQWIIRDDSAYHFNHYYDVWKKTRLFFQY
;
A
#
# COMPACT_ATOMS: atom_id res chain seq x y z
N MET A 1 -58.13 -21.62 -4.89
CA MET A 1 -56.94 -22.31 -4.35
C MET A 1 -55.67 -21.59 -4.80
N LEU A 2 -55.45 -20.38 -4.32
CA LEU A 2 -54.24 -19.54 -4.65
C LEU A 2 -53.88 -18.61 -3.47
N ALA A 3 -53.68 -19.15 -2.26
CA ALA A 3 -53.35 -18.36 -1.08
C ALA A 3 -51.96 -18.70 -0.47
N GLY A 4 -51.12 -19.42 -1.19
CA GLY A 4 -49.85 -19.96 -0.64
C GLY A 4 -48.58 -19.18 -0.99
N ASN A 5 -48.57 -18.33 -2.02
CA ASN A 5 -47.30 -17.80 -2.57
C ASN A 5 -46.81 -16.47 -1.98
N HIS A 6 -47.67 -15.68 -1.36
CA HIS A 6 -47.25 -14.35 -0.85
C HIS A 6 -46.43 -14.40 0.43
N LYS A 7 -46.59 -15.41 1.26
CA LYS A 7 -45.78 -15.56 2.49
C LYS A 7 -44.35 -16.01 2.21
N PHE A 8 -44.14 -16.79 1.15
CA PHE A 8 -42.84 -17.30 0.76
C PHE A 8 -41.97 -16.20 0.12
N ILE A 9 -42.57 -15.32 -0.68
CA ILE A 9 -41.88 -14.19 -1.34
C ILE A 9 -41.43 -13.16 -0.30
N GLY A 10 -42.26 -12.87 0.72
CA GLY A 10 -41.88 -11.95 1.79
C GLY A 10 -40.70 -12.44 2.65
N PHE A 11 -40.66 -13.75 2.90
CA PHE A 11 -39.60 -14.35 3.71
C PHE A 11 -38.25 -14.37 2.99
N THR A 12 -38.21 -14.67 1.72
CA THR A 12 -36.99 -14.61 0.88
C THR A 12 -36.49 -13.19 0.73
N PHE A 13 -37.37 -12.19 0.59
CA PHE A 13 -36.97 -10.79 0.50
C PHE A 13 -36.33 -10.29 1.83
N LEU A 14 -36.85 -10.73 2.96
CA LEU A 14 -36.33 -10.37 4.29
C LEU A 14 -34.93 -10.96 4.53
N ILE A 15 -34.71 -12.20 4.11
CA ILE A 15 -33.42 -12.88 4.24
C ILE A 15 -32.35 -12.22 3.33
N THR A 16 -32.70 -11.91 2.08
CA THR A 16 -31.78 -11.24 1.16
C THR A 16 -31.42 -9.83 1.63
N PHE A 17 -32.38 -9.09 2.19
CA PHE A 17 -32.11 -7.76 2.74
C PHE A 17 -31.22 -7.81 3.98
N GLN A 18 -31.38 -8.81 4.85
CA GLN A 18 -30.51 -9.00 6.00
C GLN A 18 -29.09 -9.43 5.61
N LEU A 19 -28.93 -10.28 4.59
CA LEU A 19 -27.62 -10.69 4.07
C LEU A 19 -26.88 -9.52 3.42
N LEU A 20 -27.57 -8.67 2.66
CA LEU A 20 -27.00 -7.44 2.09
C LEU A 20 -26.56 -6.44 3.18
N SER A 21 -27.38 -6.26 4.21
CA SER A 21 -27.04 -5.37 5.34
C SER A 21 -25.86 -5.89 6.16
N PHE A 22 -25.69 -7.20 6.26
CA PHE A 22 -24.54 -7.81 6.93
C PHE A 22 -23.24 -7.63 6.13
N SER A 23 -23.31 -7.76 4.80
CA SER A 23 -22.16 -7.55 3.91
C SER A 23 -21.64 -6.10 3.95
N ILE A 24 -22.54 -5.12 4.01
CA ILE A 24 -22.15 -3.69 4.11
C ILE A 24 -21.53 -3.37 5.49
N ARG A 25 -21.99 -4.01 6.54
CA ARG A 25 -21.44 -3.82 7.89
C ARG A 25 -20.08 -4.49 8.09
N SER A 26 -19.81 -5.59 7.37
CA SER A 26 -18.54 -6.30 7.49
C SER A 26 -17.37 -5.54 6.88
N SER A 27 -17.56 -4.79 5.79
CA SER A 27 -16.50 -3.94 5.24
C SER A 27 -16.11 -2.80 6.18
N ALA A 28 -17.10 -2.06 6.72
CA ALA A 28 -16.85 -1.00 7.69
C ALA A 28 -16.23 -1.51 9.02
N PHE A 29 -16.49 -2.76 9.39
CA PHE A 29 -15.90 -3.38 10.57
C PHE A 29 -14.42 -3.72 10.34
N LEU A 30 -14.04 -4.21 9.16
CA LEU A 30 -12.66 -4.51 8.81
C LEU A 30 -11.80 -3.25 8.70
N ASP A 31 -12.34 -2.15 8.16
CA ASP A 31 -11.65 -0.86 8.08
C ASP A 31 -11.34 -0.27 9.47
N ASN A 32 -12.10 -0.62 10.50
CA ASN A 32 -11.82 -0.22 11.89
C ASN A 32 -10.81 -1.13 12.62
N ILE A 33 -10.63 -2.37 12.15
CA ILE A 33 -9.71 -3.33 12.78
C ILE A 33 -8.31 -3.22 12.18
N PHE A 34 -8.22 -2.97 10.87
CA PHE A 34 -6.95 -2.87 10.17
C PHE A 34 -6.68 -1.42 9.76
N PRO A 35 -5.62 -0.83 10.27
CA PRO A 35 -5.27 0.55 9.93
C PRO A 35 -4.91 0.67 8.45
N THR A 36 -5.26 1.80 7.86
CA THR A 36 -4.76 2.19 6.55
C THR A 36 -3.35 2.72 6.69
N VAL A 37 -2.44 2.18 5.93
CA VAL A 37 -1.06 2.65 5.82
C VAL A 37 -0.92 3.47 4.55
N THR A 38 -0.32 4.65 4.68
CA THR A 38 0.06 5.51 3.55
C THR A 38 1.57 5.50 3.41
N VAL A 39 2.05 5.29 2.20
CA VAL A 39 3.48 5.36 1.86
C VAL A 39 3.68 6.49 0.88
N THR A 40 4.55 7.43 1.22
CA THR A 40 4.97 8.54 0.37
C THR A 40 6.45 8.41 0.06
N LEU A 41 6.81 8.54 -1.20
CA LEU A 41 8.17 8.41 -1.71
C LEU A 41 8.49 9.65 -2.54
N ILE A 42 9.57 10.35 -2.20
CA ILE A 42 9.98 11.62 -2.82
C ILE A 42 11.38 11.44 -3.41
N ASN A 43 11.57 11.90 -4.65
CA ASN A 43 12.90 11.96 -5.25
C ASN A 43 13.63 13.25 -4.81
N GLU A 44 14.58 13.14 -3.88
CA GLU A 44 15.51 14.21 -3.48
C GLU A 44 16.90 14.04 -4.13
N ALA A 45 17.07 13.09 -5.04
CA ALA A 45 18.32 12.94 -5.78
C ALA A 45 18.53 14.13 -6.74
N SER A 46 19.76 14.36 -7.13
CA SER A 46 20.14 15.44 -8.05
C SER A 46 19.71 15.20 -9.50
N HIS A 47 19.23 13.99 -9.81
CA HIS A 47 18.85 13.55 -11.14
C HIS A 47 17.60 12.65 -11.12
N SER A 48 17.09 12.31 -12.29
CA SER A 48 15.96 11.42 -12.43
C SER A 48 16.32 10.01 -11.95
N VAL A 49 15.41 9.38 -11.20
CA VAL A 49 15.51 8.00 -10.76
C VAL A 49 14.41 7.15 -11.38
N TYR A 50 14.61 5.85 -11.44
CA TYR A 50 13.59 4.92 -11.90
C TYR A 50 13.12 4.08 -10.72
N LEU A 51 11.80 3.99 -10.58
CA LEU A 51 11.14 3.31 -9.47
C LEU A 51 10.13 2.28 -9.96
N LYS A 52 10.08 1.15 -9.30
CA LYS A 52 9.08 0.10 -9.50
C LYS A 52 8.71 -0.51 -8.16
N CYS A 53 7.44 -0.38 -7.77
CA CYS A 53 6.95 -0.95 -6.53
C CYS A 53 5.96 -2.08 -6.81
N GLY A 54 6.08 -3.18 -6.06
CA GLY A 54 5.18 -4.32 -6.12
C GLY A 54 4.10 -4.20 -5.05
N PHE A 55 2.98 -3.52 -5.37
CA PHE A 55 1.91 -3.27 -4.40
C PHE A 55 0.53 -3.15 -5.04
N ASP A 56 0.27 -3.84 -6.09
CA ASP A 56 -1.07 -3.76 -6.65
C ASP A 56 -1.93 -4.94 -6.22
N GLU A 57 -2.99 -4.65 -5.45
CA GLU A 57 -4.04 -5.62 -5.14
C GLU A 57 -4.85 -5.99 -6.41
N SER A 58 -4.82 -5.14 -7.43
CA SER A 58 -5.45 -5.39 -8.73
C SER A 58 -4.61 -6.27 -9.65
N GLY A 59 -3.36 -6.58 -9.28
CA GLY A 59 -2.41 -7.31 -10.12
C GLY A 59 -1.89 -6.51 -11.32
N GLU A 60 -2.27 -5.25 -11.45
CA GLU A 60 -1.71 -4.35 -12.45
C GLU A 60 -0.33 -3.86 -12.01
N TYR A 61 0.64 -4.47 -12.56
CA TYR A 61 2.05 -4.12 -12.42
C TYR A 61 2.29 -2.75 -13.06
N LYS A 62 2.30 -1.68 -12.26
CA LYS A 62 2.81 -0.40 -12.75
C LYS A 62 4.28 -0.60 -13.08
N GLY A 63 4.62 -0.50 -14.36
CA GLY A 63 5.97 -0.68 -14.86
C GLY A 63 6.96 0.28 -14.19
N LEU A 64 8.21 0.23 -14.64
CA LEU A 64 9.25 1.15 -14.18
C LEU A 64 8.81 2.60 -14.45
N GLN A 65 8.70 3.40 -13.40
CA GLN A 65 8.31 4.81 -13.46
C GLN A 65 9.55 5.67 -13.32
N LYS A 66 9.66 6.69 -14.18
CA LYS A 66 10.68 7.71 -14.05
C LYS A 66 10.17 8.79 -13.10
N MET A 67 10.99 9.17 -12.14
CA MET A 67 10.73 10.28 -11.21
C MET A 67 11.80 11.34 -11.41
N GLU A 68 11.38 12.54 -11.74
CA GLU A 68 12.28 13.71 -11.81
C GLU A 68 12.61 14.21 -10.39
N PRO A 69 13.70 14.97 -10.19
CA PRO A 69 13.98 15.60 -8.91
C PRO A 69 12.79 16.42 -8.40
N GLY A 70 12.35 16.15 -7.17
CA GLY A 70 11.19 16.77 -6.54
C GLY A 70 9.86 16.04 -6.78
N ASP A 71 9.79 15.06 -7.66
CA ASP A 71 8.59 14.25 -7.85
C ASP A 71 8.29 13.41 -6.61
N SER A 72 7.00 13.16 -6.39
CA SER A 72 6.54 12.30 -5.32
C SER A 72 5.48 11.32 -5.79
N ILE A 73 5.47 10.15 -5.19
CA ILE A 73 4.45 9.11 -5.38
C ILE A 73 3.88 8.78 -4.01
N THR A 74 2.55 8.72 -3.92
CA THR A 74 1.86 8.31 -2.69
C THR A 74 0.84 7.24 -3.02
N TRP A 75 0.77 6.22 -2.17
CA TRP A 75 -0.28 5.18 -2.23
C TRP A 75 -0.67 4.77 -0.82
N SER A 76 -1.87 4.19 -0.71
CA SER A 76 -2.39 3.70 0.55
C SER A 76 -2.91 2.27 0.39
N PHE A 77 -2.83 1.50 1.43
CA PHE A 77 -3.36 0.13 1.52
C PHE A 77 -3.80 -0.18 2.95
N VAL A 78 -4.68 -1.16 3.08
CA VAL A 78 -5.11 -1.65 4.38
C VAL A 78 -4.09 -2.68 4.89
N GLU A 79 -3.67 -2.56 6.13
CA GLU A 79 -2.74 -3.49 6.78
C GLU A 79 -3.47 -4.79 7.14
N LEU A 80 -3.53 -5.72 6.17
CA LEU A 80 -4.03 -7.07 6.37
C LEU A 80 -2.86 -8.01 6.63
N ILE A 81 -2.87 -8.73 7.74
CA ILE A 81 -1.96 -9.84 8.11
C ILE A 81 -0.55 -9.75 7.47
N PHE A 82 0.37 -9.03 8.11
CA PHE A 82 1.79 -8.91 7.72
C PHE A 82 2.04 -8.49 6.26
N PRO A 83 1.48 -7.38 5.78
CA PRO A 83 1.76 -6.92 4.42
C PRO A 83 3.22 -6.53 4.29
N LEU A 84 3.87 -7.11 3.29
CA LEU A 84 5.20 -6.72 2.86
C LEU A 84 5.06 -5.96 1.55
N ARG A 85 5.60 -4.76 1.48
CA ARG A 85 5.62 -3.95 0.26
C ARG A 85 7.05 -3.60 -0.06
N TRP A 86 7.49 -3.92 -1.24
CA TRP A 86 8.85 -3.64 -1.70
C TRP A 86 8.85 -2.71 -2.90
N CYS A 87 9.91 -1.95 -3.03
CA CYS A 87 10.20 -1.16 -4.22
C CYS A 87 11.60 -1.47 -4.72
N TYR A 88 11.76 -1.45 -6.05
CA TYR A 88 13.05 -1.44 -6.71
C TYR A 88 13.33 -0.02 -7.18
N ILE A 89 14.54 0.46 -6.94
CA ILE A 89 15.03 1.75 -7.43
C ILE A 89 16.29 1.55 -8.27
N HIS A 90 16.43 2.39 -9.27
CA HIS A 90 17.66 2.55 -10.04
C HIS A 90 17.98 4.04 -10.05
N ILE A 91 19.01 4.40 -9.31
CA ILE A 91 19.49 5.78 -9.14
C ILE A 91 20.51 6.06 -10.23
N ASP A 92 21.56 5.24 -10.31
CA ASP A 92 22.62 5.27 -11.33
C ASP A 92 23.16 3.87 -11.61
N GLU A 93 24.25 3.77 -12.38
CA GLU A 93 24.85 2.49 -12.76
C GLU A 93 25.43 1.70 -11.57
N GLU A 94 25.78 2.36 -10.48
CA GLU A 94 26.37 1.75 -9.29
C GLU A 94 25.36 1.60 -8.16
N THR A 95 24.29 2.41 -8.17
CA THR A 95 23.33 2.52 -7.06
C THR A 95 21.94 2.08 -7.52
N TYR A 96 21.64 0.83 -7.34
CA TYR A 96 20.33 0.24 -7.65
C TYR A 96 20.03 -0.94 -6.72
N GLY A 97 18.78 -1.32 -6.65
CA GLY A 97 18.36 -2.47 -5.84
C GLY A 97 16.95 -2.33 -5.31
N ALA A 98 16.53 -3.32 -4.54
CA ALA A 98 15.23 -3.32 -3.89
C ALA A 98 15.33 -2.94 -2.42
N PHE A 99 14.24 -2.43 -1.87
CA PHE A 99 14.08 -2.17 -0.45
C PHE A 99 12.63 -2.42 -0.01
N TRP A 100 12.44 -2.62 1.28
CA TRP A 100 11.11 -2.76 1.84
C TRP A 100 10.50 -1.38 2.10
N ALA A 101 9.59 -0.97 1.24
CA ALA A 101 8.86 0.30 1.39
C ALA A 101 7.87 0.26 2.57
N PHE A 102 7.41 -0.94 2.93
CA PHE A 102 6.65 -1.17 4.14
C PHE A 102 6.89 -2.58 4.70
N THR A 103 7.08 -2.63 6.00
CA THR A 103 7.00 -3.82 6.84
C THR A 103 6.40 -3.44 8.18
N VAL A 104 5.83 -4.40 8.89
CA VAL A 104 5.29 -4.16 10.26
C VAL A 104 6.35 -3.67 11.25
N PHE A 105 7.63 -3.91 10.97
CA PHE A 105 8.73 -3.45 11.82
C PHE A 105 9.04 -1.96 11.67
N LEU A 106 8.56 -1.31 10.60
CA LEU A 106 8.73 0.13 10.41
C LEU A 106 7.84 0.94 11.36
N GLN A 107 6.73 0.34 11.85
CA GLN A 107 5.81 0.93 12.82
C GLN A 107 5.30 2.32 12.39
N CYS A 108 5.04 2.51 11.11
CA CYS A 108 4.51 3.74 10.55
C CYS A 108 3.13 3.52 9.94
N HIS A 109 2.20 4.45 10.15
CA HIS A 109 0.95 4.55 9.39
C HIS A 109 1.08 5.53 8.23
N ASP A 110 1.91 6.55 8.39
CA ASP A 110 2.36 7.47 7.35
C ASP A 110 3.86 7.26 7.16
N CYS A 111 4.20 6.40 6.21
CA CYS A 111 5.57 5.98 5.96
C CYS A 111 6.19 6.89 4.92
N GLN A 112 7.11 7.73 5.36
CA GLN A 112 7.79 8.69 4.49
C GLN A 112 9.16 8.17 4.06
N TRP A 113 9.41 8.26 2.76
CA TRP A 113 10.65 7.87 2.12
C TRP A 113 11.20 8.98 1.26
N ILE A 114 12.51 9.13 1.24
CA ILE A 114 13.22 9.97 0.28
C ILE A 114 14.27 9.13 -0.45
N ILE A 115 14.44 9.39 -1.73
CA ILE A 115 15.52 8.85 -2.54
C ILE A 115 16.57 9.94 -2.68
N ARG A 116 17.82 9.63 -2.33
CA ARG A 116 18.98 10.48 -2.53
C ARG A 116 19.95 9.82 -3.50
N ASP A 117 21.00 10.52 -3.87
CA ASP A 117 21.98 10.04 -4.86
C ASP A 117 22.65 8.70 -4.47
N ASP A 118 22.64 8.34 -3.20
CA ASP A 118 23.36 7.20 -2.65
C ASP A 118 22.47 6.07 -2.10
N SER A 119 21.18 6.27 -1.95
CA SER A 119 20.23 5.25 -1.45
C SER A 119 18.81 5.78 -1.26
N ALA A 120 17.92 4.91 -0.76
CA ALA A 120 16.64 5.29 -0.17
C ALA A 120 16.78 5.44 1.36
N TYR A 121 16.00 6.37 1.91
CA TYR A 121 15.97 6.68 3.34
C TYR A 121 14.53 6.69 3.81
N HIS A 122 14.24 6.07 4.96
CA HIS A 122 12.92 6.17 5.60
C HIS A 122 12.97 7.13 6.80
N PHE A 123 11.88 7.84 7.02
CA PHE A 123 11.74 8.68 8.20
C PHE A 123 11.35 7.84 9.41
N ASN A 124 12.17 7.89 10.45
CA ASN A 124 11.88 7.23 11.71
C ASN A 124 11.24 8.22 12.67
N HIS A 125 9.92 8.15 12.83
CA HIS A 125 9.13 9.06 13.68
C HIS A 125 9.50 9.00 15.16
N TYR A 126 10.03 7.87 15.64
CA TYR A 126 10.39 7.73 17.05
C TYR A 126 11.65 8.54 17.40
N TYR A 127 12.62 8.59 16.48
CA TYR A 127 13.88 9.29 16.70
C TYR A 127 13.97 10.62 15.95
N ASP A 128 12.96 10.96 15.16
CA ASP A 128 12.91 12.17 14.32
C ASP A 128 14.10 12.29 13.37
N VAL A 129 14.48 11.19 12.72
CA VAL A 129 15.64 11.10 11.84
C VAL A 129 15.36 10.29 10.58
N TRP A 130 16.07 10.65 9.50
CA TRP A 130 16.14 9.85 8.28
C TRP A 130 17.16 8.73 8.45
N LYS A 131 16.73 7.49 8.24
CA LYS A 131 17.59 6.30 8.29
C LYS A 131 17.81 5.75 6.90
N LYS A 132 19.10 5.63 6.51
CA LYS A 132 19.51 4.97 5.28
C LYS A 132 19.07 3.51 5.31
N THR A 133 18.41 3.04 4.23
CA THR A 133 18.09 1.64 4.07
C THR A 133 19.14 0.93 3.24
N ARG A 134 19.29 -0.37 3.48
CA ARG A 134 20.14 -1.21 2.65
C ARG A 134 19.35 -1.65 1.42
N LEU A 135 19.90 -1.44 0.24
CA LEU A 135 19.40 -2.00 -0.99
C LEU A 135 19.86 -3.46 -1.10
N PHE A 136 18.97 -4.34 -1.54
CA PHE A 136 19.23 -5.75 -1.76
C PHE A 136 18.87 -6.12 -3.21
N PHE A 137 19.36 -7.29 -3.67
CA PHE A 137 19.26 -7.69 -5.08
C PHE A 137 19.97 -6.72 -6.04
N GLN A 138 21.18 -6.31 -5.67
CA GLN A 138 22.14 -5.72 -6.61
C GLN A 138 22.74 -6.89 -7.41
N TYR A 139 22.52 -6.92 -8.72
CA TYR A 139 23.08 -7.89 -9.64
C TYR A 139 24.26 -7.30 -10.39
#